data_5514dbf4cc8795d13a0a27feb86f49eb
#
_entry.id   5514dbf4cc8795d13a0a27feb86f49eb
#
_cell.length_a   1.000
_cell.length_b   1.000
_cell.length_c   1.000
_cell.angle_alpha   90.00
_cell.angle_beta   90.00
_cell.angle_gamma   90.00
#
_symmetry.space_group_name_H-M   'P 1'
#
loop_
_entity.id
_entity.type
_entity.pdbx_description
1 polymer ?
#
loop_
_entity_poly.entity_id
_entity_poly.type
_entity_poly.pdbx_seq_one_letter_code
_entity_poly.pdbx_strand_id
1 'polypeptide(L)' 'LYGANEEDSLVAYQRALILKPNSSTVHFEYAVGLMRLDDKNLNLAREHLQKAISVPVKDAYGQIIREKALQNLAQLQKK' A
#
# COMPACT_ATOMS: atom_id res chain seq x y z
N LEU A 1 5.19 4.35 18.80
CA LEU A 1 6.45 4.93 19.13
C LEU A 1 6.37 6.45 19.09
N TYR A 2 6.94 7.08 20.07
CA TYR A 2 6.86 8.53 20.16
C TYR A 2 7.60 9.18 19.02
N GLY A 3 6.94 10.13 18.37
CA GLY A 3 7.51 10.82 17.24
C GLY A 3 7.38 10.10 15.92
N ALA A 4 6.97 8.85 15.90
CA ALA A 4 6.68 8.17 14.64
C ALA A 4 5.42 8.77 14.04
N ASN A 5 5.48 9.16 12.77
CA ASN A 5 4.34 9.74 12.07
C ASN A 5 4.19 9.10 10.71
N GLU A 6 3.24 9.59 9.93
CA GLU A 6 2.97 9.00 8.61
C GLU A 6 4.19 9.08 7.69
N GLU A 7 4.95 10.17 7.77
CA GLU A 7 6.14 10.32 6.93
C GLU A 7 7.22 9.33 7.31
N ASP A 8 7.44 9.10 8.61
CA ASP A 8 8.42 8.11 9.06
C ASP A 8 8.01 6.71 8.62
N SER A 9 6.71 6.41 8.69
CA SER A 9 6.19 5.14 8.22
C SER A 9 6.42 4.95 6.73
N LEU A 10 6.24 6.01 5.94
CA LEU A 10 6.47 5.93 4.49
C LEU A 10 7.93 5.64 4.17
N VAL A 11 8.86 6.24 4.90
CA VAL A 11 10.29 5.94 4.71
C VAL A 11 10.57 4.48 5.00
N ALA A 12 9.98 3.93 6.05
CA ALA A 12 10.16 2.52 6.39
C ALA A 12 9.61 1.61 5.29
N TYR A 13 8.44 1.94 4.73
CA TYR A 13 7.86 1.16 3.63
C TYR A 13 8.71 1.25 2.37
N GLN A 14 9.25 2.43 2.07
CA GLN A 14 10.13 2.60 0.91
C GLN A 14 11.37 1.71 1.03
N ARG A 15 11.96 1.63 2.22
CA ARG A 15 13.10 0.74 2.47
C ARG A 15 12.72 -0.72 2.31
N ALA A 16 11.54 -1.08 2.83
CA ALA A 16 11.06 -2.45 2.71
C ALA A 16 10.85 -2.84 1.24
N LEU A 17 10.39 -1.92 0.40
CA LEU A 17 10.20 -2.16 -1.02
C LEU A 17 11.52 -2.36 -1.76
N ILE A 18 12.59 -1.70 -1.31
CA ILE A 18 13.92 -1.95 -1.89
C ILE A 18 14.34 -3.38 -1.64
N LEU A 19 14.07 -3.90 -0.44
CA LEU A 19 14.44 -5.26 -0.07
C LEU A 19 13.51 -6.31 -0.65
N LYS A 20 12.21 -5.99 -0.74
CA LYS A 20 11.18 -6.93 -1.22
C LYS A 20 10.23 -6.20 -2.18
N PRO A 21 10.68 -5.95 -3.41
CA PRO A 21 9.89 -5.15 -4.35
C PRO A 21 8.57 -5.81 -4.79
N ASN A 22 8.43 -7.11 -4.55
CA ASN A 22 7.23 -7.84 -4.95
C ASN A 22 6.32 -8.20 -3.76
N SER A 23 6.50 -7.54 -2.60
CA SER A 23 5.67 -7.82 -1.45
C SER A 23 4.32 -7.11 -1.58
N SER A 24 3.25 -7.88 -1.74
CA SER A 24 1.90 -7.31 -1.81
C SER A 24 1.55 -6.56 -0.52
N THR A 25 1.96 -7.10 0.63
CA THR A 25 1.70 -6.48 1.92
C THR A 25 2.35 -5.10 2.01
N VAL A 26 3.62 -4.99 1.63
CA VAL A 26 4.33 -3.71 1.71
C VAL A 26 3.73 -2.70 0.74
N HIS A 27 3.41 -3.10 -0.49
CA HIS A 27 2.77 -2.21 -1.44
C HIS A 27 1.42 -1.71 -0.91
N PHE A 28 0.62 -2.61 -0.32
CA PHE A 28 -0.67 -2.23 0.24
C PHE A 28 -0.50 -1.24 1.40
N GLU A 29 0.39 -1.54 2.35
CA GLU A 29 0.60 -0.67 3.51
C GLU A 29 1.15 0.68 3.11
N TYR A 30 2.05 0.72 2.15
CA TYR A 30 2.58 1.98 1.64
C TYR A 30 1.46 2.82 1.02
N ALA A 31 0.61 2.18 0.22
CA ALA A 31 -0.53 2.88 -0.38
C ALA A 31 -1.47 3.46 0.67
N VAL A 32 -1.78 2.69 1.72
CA VAL A 32 -2.63 3.18 2.80
C VAL A 32 -1.99 4.38 3.50
N GLY A 33 -0.69 4.31 3.76
CA GLY A 33 0.04 5.42 4.35
C GLY A 33 0.00 6.68 3.50
N LEU A 34 0.17 6.52 2.19
CA LEU A 34 0.08 7.64 1.26
C LEU A 34 -1.31 8.28 1.28
N MET A 35 -2.35 7.46 1.33
CA MET A 35 -3.73 7.96 1.37
C MET A 35 -4.02 8.74 2.64
N ARG A 36 -3.39 8.37 3.75
CA ARG A 36 -3.58 9.07 5.02
C ARG A 36 -2.84 10.39 5.08
N LEU A 37 -1.78 10.54 4.28
CA LEU A 37 -0.93 11.72 4.36
C LEU A 37 -1.62 12.94 3.75
N ASP A 38 -2.00 12.85 2.49
CA ASP A 38 -2.79 13.90 1.84
C ASP A 38 -3.32 13.40 0.48
N ASP A 39 -4.18 14.23 -0.14
CA ASP A 39 -4.78 13.89 -1.42
C ASP A 39 -3.80 13.98 -2.60
N LYS A 40 -2.65 14.60 -2.41
CA LYS A 40 -1.68 14.74 -3.49
C LYS A 40 -1.01 13.42 -3.85
N ASN A 41 -1.06 12.45 -2.94
CA ASN A 41 -0.41 11.15 -3.13
C ASN A 41 -1.36 10.08 -3.66
N LEU A 42 -2.58 10.44 -4.06
CA LEU A 42 -3.56 9.43 -4.47
C LEU A 42 -3.16 8.66 -5.72
N ASN A 43 -2.49 9.32 -6.68
CA ASN A 43 -2.05 8.60 -7.88
C ASN A 43 -0.98 7.57 -7.55
N LEU A 44 -0.05 7.92 -6.67
CA LEU A 44 0.98 6.99 -6.24
C LEU A 44 0.37 5.86 -5.40
N ALA A 45 -0.59 6.17 -4.55
CA ALA A 45 -1.30 5.16 -3.78
C ALA A 45 -2.01 4.17 -4.70
N ARG A 46 -2.69 4.66 -5.74
CA ARG A 46 -3.35 3.80 -6.72
C ARG A 46 -2.35 2.87 -7.40
N GLU A 47 -1.20 3.38 -7.77
CA GLU A 47 -0.15 2.60 -8.41
C GLU A 47 0.30 1.45 -7.52
N HIS A 48 0.53 1.71 -6.23
CA HIS A 48 0.96 0.66 -5.30
C HIS A 48 -0.16 -0.32 -4.97
N LEU A 49 -1.42 0.14 -4.94
CA LEU A 49 -2.54 -0.79 -4.80
C LEU A 49 -2.61 -1.74 -5.99
N GLN A 50 -2.40 -1.23 -7.20
CA GLN A 50 -2.39 -2.06 -8.39
C GLN A 50 -1.25 -3.07 -8.36
N LYS A 51 -0.08 -2.66 -7.88
CA LYS A 51 1.04 -3.59 -7.72
C LYS A 51 0.73 -4.67 -6.69
N ALA A 52 0.08 -4.30 -5.58
CA ALA A 52 -0.32 -5.27 -4.57
C ALA A 52 -1.25 -6.33 -5.15
N ILE A 53 -2.17 -5.92 -6.00
CA ILE A 53 -3.12 -6.83 -6.65
C ILE A 53 -2.42 -7.74 -7.66
N SER A 54 -1.38 -7.25 -8.33
CA SER A 54 -0.70 -7.99 -9.38
C SER A 54 0.19 -9.12 -8.86
N VAL A 55 0.57 -9.08 -7.58
CA VAL A 55 1.41 -10.14 -6.99
C VAL A 55 0.57 -11.41 -6.84
N PRO A 56 1.08 -12.58 -7.31
CA PRO A 56 0.32 -13.83 -7.17
C PRO A 56 0.02 -14.14 -5.70
N VAL A 57 -1.22 -14.57 -5.45
CA VAL A 57 -1.65 -14.98 -4.11
C VAL A 57 -1.08 -16.35 -3.81
N LYS A 58 -0.40 -16.49 -2.67
CA LYS A 58 0.23 -17.74 -2.27
C LYS A 58 -0.40 -18.37 -1.04
N ASP A 59 -1.16 -17.58 -0.26
CA ASP A 59 -1.75 -18.06 0.98
C ASP A 59 -2.97 -17.23 1.34
N ALA A 60 -3.63 -17.60 2.45
CA ALA A 60 -4.83 -16.91 2.90
C ALA A 60 -4.57 -15.44 3.24
N TYR A 61 -3.41 -15.15 3.81
CA TYR A 61 -3.07 -13.77 4.16
C TYR A 61 -2.93 -12.90 2.91
N GLY A 62 -2.28 -13.44 1.88
CA GLY A 62 -2.17 -12.73 0.61
C GLY A 62 -3.52 -12.45 -0.02
N GLN A 63 -4.45 -13.39 0.11
CA GLN A 63 -5.81 -13.20 -0.40
C GLN A 63 -6.51 -12.04 0.32
N ILE A 64 -6.35 -11.96 1.64
CA ILE A 64 -6.94 -10.87 2.43
C ILE A 64 -6.36 -9.52 1.98
N ILE A 65 -5.04 -9.45 1.81
CA ILE A 65 -4.39 -8.22 1.36
C ILE A 65 -4.91 -7.79 -0.02
N ARG A 66 -5.04 -8.74 -0.93
CA ARG A 66 -5.56 -8.46 -2.27
C ARG A 66 -6.98 -7.90 -2.21
N GLU A 67 -7.85 -8.50 -1.40
CA GLU A 67 -9.21 -8.02 -1.25
C GLU A 67 -9.26 -6.61 -0.68
N LYS A 68 -8.43 -6.31 0.32
CA LYS A 68 -8.35 -4.97 0.89
C LYS A 68 -7.83 -3.96 -0.13
N ALA A 69 -6.84 -4.35 -0.93
CA ALA A 69 -6.31 -3.48 -1.96
C ALA A 69 -7.37 -3.16 -3.01
N LEU A 70 -8.15 -4.16 -3.41
CA LEU A 70 -9.25 -3.95 -4.36
C LEU A 70 -10.30 -3.00 -3.79
N GLN A 71 -10.65 -3.15 -2.51
CA GLN A 71 -11.62 -2.26 -1.86
C GLN A 71 -11.12 -0.82 -1.82
N ASN A 72 -9.86 -0.64 -1.45
CA ASN A 72 -9.27 0.70 -1.40
C ASN A 72 -9.19 1.33 -2.79
N LEU A 73 -8.82 0.54 -3.79
CA LEU A 73 -8.76 1.03 -5.15
C LEU A 73 -10.12 1.48 -5.65
N ALA A 74 -11.17 0.71 -5.33
CA ALA A 74 -12.54 1.09 -5.70
C ALA A 74 -12.94 2.42 -5.06
N GLN A 75 -12.56 2.65 -3.81
CA GLN A 75 -12.85 3.91 -3.13
C GLN A 75 -12.14 5.08 -3.80
N LEU A 76 -10.89 4.91 -4.22
CA LEU A 76 -10.16 5.95 -4.92
C LEU A 76 -10.81 6.32 -6.24
N GLN A 77 -11.37 5.35 -6.93
CA GLN A 77 -12.01 5.59 -8.21
C GLN A 77 -13.32 6.37 -8.09
N LYS A 78 -13.92 6.39 -6.90
CA LYS A 78 -15.13 7.16 -6.65
C LYS A 78 -14.85 8.64 -6.40
N LYS A 79 -13.64 8.99 -6.18
CA LYS A 79 -13.24 10.39 -6.00
C LYS A 79 -12.82 10.96 -7.34
#